data_940c5609b247c39c995894c3df0316e8
#
_entry.id   940c5609b247c39c995894c3df0316e8
#
_cell.length_a   1.000
_cell.length_b   1.000
_cell.length_c   1.000
_cell.angle_alpha   90.00
_cell.angle_beta   90.00
_cell.angle_gamma   90.00
#
_symmetry.space_group_name_H-M   'P 1'
#
loop_
_entity.id
_entity.type
_entity.pdbx_description
1 polymer ?
#
loop_
_entity_poly.entity_id
_entity_poly.type
_entity_poly.pdbx_seq_one_letter_code
_entity_poly.pdbx_strand_id
1 'polypeptide(L)'
;GVRYIVEGSVRKGGNRIRITAQLIDAQADHHLWSHKWDRNVDDIFEVQDEVSTLIAAQVSPTLGSHERERIERSKPTNFNAWEYYLKSLHMFNERSTTDGEDINLGKARELCEKAIELDTSFSHGHAMLAKICRSELLQFTKEDSEKTLNEILEHSKKATELDPQNPVAALMTATHYFFKGNFSQARKFSEKSVELNPSYPEAYMRLAQAMIHTGDYKNSEELVRKSLELDPLDPQLWDRKVPHFFIYMGLEDYQNAYELVEEILEDIPNAGMYRGFRASVMGYLDKGDEAKAALDDYL
;
A
#
# COMPACT_ATOMS: atom_id res chain seq x y z
N GLY A 1 -8.11 11.53 -15.29
CA GLY A 1 -9.35 10.82 -15.07
C GLY A 1 -9.26 9.37 -15.53
N VAL A 2 -10.05 8.48 -14.94
CA VAL A 2 -10.13 7.07 -15.33
C VAL A 2 -10.99 6.93 -16.59
N ARG A 3 -10.67 5.94 -17.41
CA ARG A 3 -11.46 5.66 -18.61
C ARG A 3 -12.68 4.78 -18.31
N TYR A 4 -12.54 3.83 -17.41
CA TYR A 4 -13.59 2.88 -17.07
C TYR A 4 -13.96 2.98 -15.59
N ILE A 5 -15.25 2.93 -15.30
CA ILE A 5 -15.80 2.93 -13.95
C ILE A 5 -16.65 1.66 -13.78
N VAL A 6 -16.44 0.94 -12.68
CA VAL A 6 -17.30 -0.18 -12.27
C VAL A 6 -18.16 0.29 -11.12
N GLU A 7 -19.47 0.19 -11.30
CA GLU A 7 -20.46 0.42 -10.24
C GLU A 7 -21.21 -0.87 -9.93
N GLY A 8 -21.62 -1.02 -8.68
CA GLY A 8 -22.37 -2.19 -8.31
C GLY A 8 -23.01 -2.13 -6.94
N SER A 9 -23.81 -3.13 -6.64
CA SER A 9 -24.38 -3.33 -5.30
C SER A 9 -24.41 -4.79 -4.92
N VAL A 10 -24.26 -5.05 -3.62
CA VAL A 10 -24.36 -6.38 -3.03
C VAL A 10 -25.44 -6.36 -1.97
N ARG A 11 -26.37 -7.31 -2.04
CA ARG A 11 -27.45 -7.49 -1.06
C ARG A 11 -27.49 -8.93 -0.60
N LYS A 12 -27.39 -9.17 0.70
CA LYS A 12 -27.52 -10.48 1.33
C LYS A 12 -28.87 -10.60 2.01
N GLY A 13 -29.56 -11.73 1.77
CA GLY A 13 -30.83 -12.07 2.42
C GLY A 13 -30.84 -13.57 2.77
N GLY A 14 -30.61 -13.90 4.04
CA GLY A 14 -30.42 -15.29 4.47
C GLY A 14 -29.21 -15.93 3.80
N ASN A 15 -29.42 -17.06 3.13
CA ASN A 15 -28.38 -17.78 2.37
C ASN A 15 -28.31 -17.34 0.90
N ARG A 16 -28.99 -16.28 0.51
CA ARG A 16 -28.92 -15.74 -0.86
C ARG A 16 -28.19 -14.42 -0.92
N ILE A 17 -27.46 -14.24 -2.00
CA ILE A 17 -26.76 -13.01 -2.34
C ILE A 17 -27.23 -12.53 -3.71
N ARG A 18 -27.51 -11.25 -3.81
CA ARG A 18 -27.79 -10.58 -5.08
C ARG A 18 -26.71 -9.55 -5.32
N ILE A 19 -26.03 -9.68 -6.45
CA ILE A 19 -25.00 -8.76 -6.92
C ILE A 19 -25.48 -8.13 -8.22
N THR A 20 -25.32 -6.83 -8.33
CA THR A 20 -25.45 -6.11 -9.60
C THR A 20 -24.13 -5.43 -9.89
N ALA A 21 -23.65 -5.48 -11.11
CA ALA A 21 -22.48 -4.72 -11.54
C ALA A 21 -22.72 -4.14 -12.93
N GLN A 22 -22.16 -2.98 -13.18
CA GLN A 22 -22.17 -2.31 -14.47
C GLN A 22 -20.78 -1.70 -14.74
N LEU A 23 -20.37 -1.74 -15.98
CA LEU A 23 -19.15 -1.10 -16.47
C LEU A 23 -19.54 0.07 -17.36
N ILE A 24 -18.92 1.22 -17.10
CA ILE A 24 -19.19 2.49 -17.76
C ILE A 24 -17.89 2.97 -18.40
N ASP A 25 -17.93 3.34 -19.68
CA ASP A 25 -16.86 4.13 -20.31
C ASP A 25 -17.10 5.61 -19.93
N ALA A 26 -16.28 6.13 -19.01
CA ALA A 26 -16.41 7.49 -18.48
C ALA A 26 -16.04 8.58 -19.49
N GLN A 27 -15.34 8.24 -20.58
CA GLN A 27 -15.03 9.18 -21.66
C GLN A 27 -16.17 9.29 -22.68
N ALA A 28 -16.84 8.17 -22.93
CA ALA A 28 -17.93 8.08 -23.88
C ALA A 28 -19.33 8.23 -23.23
N ASP A 29 -19.37 8.34 -21.90
CA ASP A 29 -20.58 8.48 -21.06
C ASP A 29 -21.67 7.44 -21.41
N HIS A 30 -21.28 6.18 -21.55
CA HIS A 30 -22.23 5.10 -21.80
C HIS A 30 -21.86 3.80 -21.08
N HIS A 31 -22.91 3.01 -20.78
CA HIS A 31 -22.76 1.70 -20.18
C HIS A 31 -22.26 0.68 -21.21
N LEU A 32 -21.13 0.03 -20.93
CA LEU A 32 -20.60 -1.05 -21.77
C LEU A 32 -21.35 -2.35 -21.52
N TRP A 33 -21.65 -2.65 -20.25
CA TRP A 33 -22.51 -3.75 -19.87
C TRP A 33 -23.08 -3.54 -18.47
N SER A 34 -24.17 -4.28 -18.19
CA SER A 34 -24.77 -4.43 -16.86
C SER A 34 -25.19 -5.88 -16.67
N HIS A 35 -24.89 -6.44 -15.51
CA HIS A 35 -25.24 -7.82 -15.18
C HIS A 35 -25.76 -7.93 -13.74
N LYS A 36 -26.60 -8.95 -13.50
CA LYS A 36 -27.17 -9.25 -12.20
C LYS A 36 -27.04 -10.72 -11.91
N TRP A 37 -26.42 -11.04 -10.77
CA TRP A 37 -26.32 -12.38 -10.23
C TRP A 37 -27.27 -12.53 -9.04
N ASP A 38 -27.92 -13.69 -8.95
CA ASP A 38 -28.73 -14.10 -7.81
C ASP A 38 -28.33 -15.54 -7.49
N ARG A 39 -27.51 -15.72 -6.45
CA ARG A 39 -26.83 -16.98 -6.11
C ARG A 39 -26.96 -17.29 -4.63
N ASN A 40 -26.54 -18.49 -4.22
CA ASN A 40 -26.30 -18.79 -2.81
C ASN A 40 -25.02 -18.11 -2.32
N VAL A 41 -24.93 -17.86 -1.02
CA VAL A 41 -23.73 -17.27 -0.42
C VAL A 41 -22.50 -18.15 -0.65
N ASP A 42 -22.68 -19.48 -0.67
CA ASP A 42 -21.61 -20.45 -0.92
C ASP A 42 -20.99 -20.32 -2.32
N ASP A 43 -21.75 -19.78 -3.30
CA ASP A 43 -21.34 -19.61 -4.69
C ASP A 43 -20.66 -18.24 -4.92
N ILE A 44 -20.41 -17.45 -3.87
CA ILE A 44 -19.91 -16.04 -3.98
C ILE A 44 -18.60 -15.93 -4.76
N PHE A 45 -17.71 -16.91 -4.61
CA PHE A 45 -16.44 -16.93 -5.31
C PHE A 45 -16.59 -17.16 -6.80
N GLU A 46 -17.54 -18.03 -7.21
CA GLU A 46 -17.87 -18.22 -8.63
C GLU A 46 -18.40 -16.91 -9.25
N VAL A 47 -19.23 -16.18 -8.50
CA VAL A 47 -19.75 -14.87 -8.96
C VAL A 47 -18.62 -13.85 -9.05
N GLN A 48 -17.70 -13.83 -8.09
CA GLN A 48 -16.53 -12.94 -8.12
C GLN A 48 -15.69 -13.20 -9.37
N ASP A 49 -15.50 -14.47 -9.75
CA ASP A 49 -14.77 -14.87 -10.95
C ASP A 49 -15.48 -14.44 -12.22
N GLU A 50 -16.80 -14.67 -12.30
CA GLU A 50 -17.61 -14.23 -13.43
C GLU A 50 -17.52 -12.71 -13.61
N VAL A 51 -17.67 -11.93 -12.53
CA VAL A 51 -17.54 -10.47 -12.54
C VAL A 51 -16.16 -10.02 -13.00
N SER A 52 -15.12 -10.56 -12.39
CA SER A 52 -13.73 -10.22 -12.70
C SER A 52 -13.39 -10.54 -14.15
N THR A 53 -13.84 -11.68 -14.65
CA THR A 53 -13.62 -12.11 -16.05
C THR A 53 -14.35 -11.19 -17.02
N LEU A 54 -15.60 -10.78 -16.72
CA LEU A 54 -16.36 -9.86 -17.56
C LEU A 54 -15.72 -8.47 -17.60
N ILE A 55 -15.29 -7.93 -16.47
CA ILE A 55 -14.57 -6.65 -16.40
C ILE A 55 -13.28 -6.74 -17.21
N ALA A 56 -12.49 -7.77 -16.96
CA ALA A 56 -11.21 -7.99 -17.63
C ALA A 56 -11.35 -8.08 -19.15
N ALA A 57 -12.35 -8.80 -19.64
CA ALA A 57 -12.60 -8.96 -21.08
C ALA A 57 -12.97 -7.65 -21.78
N GLN A 58 -13.59 -6.70 -21.06
CA GLN A 58 -13.99 -5.41 -21.60
C GLN A 58 -12.87 -4.35 -21.51
N VAL A 59 -12.14 -4.34 -20.39
CA VAL A 59 -11.11 -3.32 -20.12
C VAL A 59 -9.82 -3.61 -20.86
N SER A 60 -9.42 -4.89 -20.95
CA SER A 60 -8.24 -5.32 -21.68
C SER A 60 -8.42 -6.73 -22.26
N PRO A 61 -8.71 -6.84 -23.56
CA PRO A 61 -8.78 -8.14 -24.23
C PRO A 61 -7.48 -8.96 -24.15
N THR A 62 -6.37 -8.28 -23.79
CA THR A 62 -5.02 -8.86 -23.67
C THR A 62 -4.60 -9.14 -22.22
N LEU A 63 -5.53 -9.08 -21.24
CA LEU A 63 -5.24 -9.53 -19.90
C LEU A 63 -4.79 -10.99 -19.94
N GLY A 64 -3.47 -11.15 -19.79
CA GLY A 64 -2.79 -12.41 -20.01
C GLY A 64 -3.21 -13.49 -18.98
N SER A 65 -2.85 -14.72 -19.29
CA SER A 65 -3.04 -15.89 -18.41
C SER A 65 -2.56 -15.67 -16.97
N HIS A 66 -1.49 -14.88 -16.79
CA HIS A 66 -0.92 -14.57 -15.48
C HIS A 66 -1.86 -13.81 -14.52
N GLU A 67 -2.68 -12.88 -15.04
CA GLU A 67 -3.60 -12.13 -14.18
C GLU A 67 -4.78 -13.01 -13.73
N ARG A 68 -5.28 -13.87 -14.62
CA ARG A 68 -6.31 -14.86 -14.27
C ARG A 68 -5.81 -15.85 -13.23
N GLU A 69 -4.58 -16.35 -13.39
CA GLU A 69 -3.96 -17.25 -12.40
C GLU A 69 -3.74 -16.56 -11.07
N ARG A 70 -3.44 -15.26 -11.05
CA ARG A 70 -3.32 -14.47 -9.82
C ARG A 70 -4.65 -14.36 -9.09
N ILE A 71 -5.73 -14.06 -9.81
CA ILE A 71 -7.09 -14.01 -9.25
C ILE A 71 -7.50 -15.38 -8.67
N GLU A 72 -7.26 -16.46 -9.41
CA GLU A 72 -7.55 -17.82 -8.95
C GLU A 72 -6.82 -18.17 -7.64
N ARG A 73 -5.52 -17.86 -7.55
CA ARG A 73 -4.72 -18.14 -6.34
C ARG A 73 -5.10 -17.28 -5.14
N SER A 74 -5.68 -16.11 -5.36
CA SER A 74 -6.08 -15.22 -4.27
C SER A 74 -7.36 -15.66 -3.54
N LYS A 75 -8.07 -16.66 -4.07
CA LYS A 75 -9.31 -17.15 -3.50
C LYS A 75 -9.07 -17.86 -2.16
N PRO A 76 -9.78 -17.46 -1.11
CA PRO A 76 -9.75 -18.21 0.14
C PRO A 76 -10.52 -19.53 0.00
N THR A 77 -10.11 -20.52 0.79
CA THR A 77 -10.83 -21.79 0.88
C THR A 77 -12.02 -21.71 1.83
N ASN A 78 -12.08 -20.67 2.65
CA ASN A 78 -13.10 -20.46 3.67
C ASN A 78 -13.75 -19.08 3.53
N PHE A 79 -15.07 -19.06 3.24
CA PHE A 79 -15.84 -17.83 3.08
C PHE A 79 -15.82 -16.93 4.33
N ASN A 80 -15.92 -17.51 5.53
CA ASN A 80 -15.89 -16.73 6.77
C ASN A 80 -14.51 -16.09 6.98
N ALA A 81 -13.43 -16.78 6.64
CA ALA A 81 -12.08 -16.18 6.66
C ALA A 81 -11.98 -14.98 5.72
N TRP A 82 -12.57 -15.09 4.53
CA TRP A 82 -12.63 -13.97 3.58
C TRP A 82 -13.44 -12.79 4.10
N GLU A 83 -14.59 -13.03 4.70
CA GLU A 83 -15.42 -11.97 5.29
C GLU A 83 -14.66 -11.19 6.37
N TYR A 84 -13.95 -11.89 7.27
CA TYR A 84 -13.11 -11.26 8.28
C TYR A 84 -11.94 -10.49 7.68
N TYR A 85 -11.28 -11.03 6.66
CA TYR A 85 -10.22 -10.35 5.94
C TYR A 85 -10.72 -9.05 5.29
N LEU A 86 -11.87 -9.04 4.61
CA LEU A 86 -12.44 -7.84 4.01
C LEU A 86 -12.80 -6.77 5.06
N LYS A 87 -13.34 -7.20 6.21
CA LYS A 87 -13.58 -6.29 7.34
C LYS A 87 -12.28 -5.72 7.90
N SER A 88 -11.24 -6.53 8.02
CA SER A 88 -9.91 -6.07 8.41
C SER A 88 -9.35 -5.04 7.43
N LEU A 89 -9.42 -5.32 6.14
CA LEU A 89 -8.98 -4.41 5.08
C LEU A 89 -9.73 -3.07 5.11
N HIS A 90 -11.04 -3.12 5.34
CA HIS A 90 -11.86 -1.90 5.50
C HIS A 90 -11.39 -1.08 6.71
N MET A 91 -11.26 -1.68 7.89
CA MET A 91 -10.77 -0.98 9.08
C MET A 91 -9.37 -0.41 8.88
N PHE A 92 -8.49 -1.16 8.21
CA PHE A 92 -7.15 -0.70 7.89
C PHE A 92 -7.14 0.53 6.96
N ASN A 93 -8.04 0.60 5.99
CA ASN A 93 -8.16 1.73 5.07
C ASN A 93 -8.82 2.96 5.71
N GLU A 94 -9.74 2.75 6.67
CA GLU A 94 -10.43 3.82 7.43
C GLU A 94 -9.61 4.31 8.65
N ARG A 95 -8.35 3.83 8.81
CA ARG A 95 -7.52 4.27 9.93
C ARG A 95 -7.22 5.76 9.82
N SER A 96 -7.30 6.44 10.96
CA SER A 96 -6.86 7.83 11.08
C SER A 96 -5.38 7.87 11.47
N THR A 97 -4.63 8.78 10.88
CA THR A 97 -3.22 9.00 11.23
C THR A 97 -3.03 10.24 12.11
N THR A 98 -4.14 10.85 12.56
CA THR A 98 -4.07 12.21 13.05
C THR A 98 -3.89 12.37 14.55
N ASP A 99 -4.33 11.49 15.45
CA ASP A 99 -4.12 11.75 16.90
C ASP A 99 -4.32 10.50 17.79
N GLY A 100 -3.24 9.92 18.26
CA GLY A 100 -3.27 8.91 19.32
C GLY A 100 -3.32 7.45 18.81
N GLU A 101 -3.69 6.53 19.69
CA GLU A 101 -3.87 5.11 19.34
C GLU A 101 -4.92 4.97 18.23
N ASP A 102 -4.53 4.41 17.10
CA ASP A 102 -5.45 4.14 16.00
C ASP A 102 -6.32 2.93 16.34
N ILE A 103 -7.50 3.20 16.90
CA ILE A 103 -8.49 2.17 17.30
C ILE A 103 -8.84 1.27 16.12
N ASN A 104 -8.84 1.81 14.89
CA ASN A 104 -9.13 1.05 13.69
C ASN A 104 -8.00 0.08 13.34
N LEU A 105 -6.73 0.43 13.63
CA LEU A 105 -5.59 -0.45 13.40
C LEU A 105 -5.64 -1.68 14.32
N GLY A 106 -5.90 -1.51 15.62
CA GLY A 106 -6.09 -2.62 16.55
C GLY A 106 -7.24 -3.53 16.15
N LYS A 107 -8.37 -2.96 15.71
CA LYS A 107 -9.50 -3.73 15.22
C LYS A 107 -9.22 -4.44 13.91
N ALA A 108 -8.44 -3.82 13.02
CA ALA A 108 -7.99 -4.47 11.78
C ALA A 108 -7.13 -5.71 12.09
N ARG A 109 -6.25 -5.62 13.09
CA ARG A 109 -5.45 -6.76 13.57
C ARG A 109 -6.33 -7.90 14.07
N GLU A 110 -7.24 -7.63 15.02
CA GLU A 110 -8.15 -8.65 15.57
C GLU A 110 -8.95 -9.40 14.48
N LEU A 111 -9.48 -8.66 13.51
CA LEU A 111 -10.23 -9.23 12.40
C LEU A 111 -9.34 -10.06 11.46
N CYS A 112 -8.10 -9.60 11.22
CA CYS A 112 -7.14 -10.32 10.38
C CYS A 112 -6.68 -11.62 11.04
N GLU A 113 -6.39 -11.59 12.35
CA GLU A 113 -6.05 -12.78 13.14
C GLU A 113 -7.20 -13.78 13.13
N LYS A 114 -8.44 -13.30 13.22
CA LYS A 114 -9.62 -14.17 13.10
C LYS A 114 -9.76 -14.81 11.73
N ALA A 115 -9.43 -14.10 10.67
CA ALA A 115 -9.40 -14.65 9.32
C ALA A 115 -8.37 -15.81 9.20
N ILE A 116 -7.17 -15.61 9.78
CA ILE A 116 -6.10 -16.63 9.79
C ILE A 116 -6.47 -17.83 10.66
N GLU A 117 -7.13 -17.63 11.81
CA GLU A 117 -7.63 -18.73 12.63
C GLU A 117 -8.64 -19.64 11.89
N LEU A 118 -9.50 -19.03 11.06
CA LEU A 118 -10.50 -19.74 10.28
C LEU A 118 -9.93 -20.45 9.04
N ASP A 119 -8.83 -19.91 8.49
CA ASP A 119 -8.12 -20.51 7.37
C ASP A 119 -6.60 -20.21 7.49
N THR A 120 -5.88 -21.15 8.11
CA THR A 120 -4.42 -21.04 8.30
C THR A 120 -3.62 -21.13 7.01
N SER A 121 -4.25 -21.53 5.90
CA SER A 121 -3.65 -21.58 4.57
C SER A 121 -3.87 -20.31 3.74
N PHE A 122 -4.53 -19.29 4.32
CA PHE A 122 -4.88 -18.08 3.63
C PHE A 122 -3.69 -17.10 3.55
N SER A 123 -2.93 -17.17 2.45
CA SER A 123 -1.74 -16.31 2.20
C SER A 123 -2.02 -14.82 2.37
N HIS A 124 -3.16 -14.32 1.85
CA HIS A 124 -3.52 -12.91 1.94
C HIS A 124 -3.79 -12.45 3.37
N GLY A 125 -4.30 -13.31 4.24
CA GLY A 125 -4.46 -13.02 5.67
C GLY A 125 -3.10 -12.75 6.33
N HIS A 126 -2.13 -13.64 6.12
CA HIS A 126 -0.78 -13.47 6.63
C HIS A 126 -0.08 -12.23 6.05
N ALA A 127 -0.20 -11.98 4.74
CA ALA A 127 0.36 -10.78 4.11
C ALA A 127 -0.25 -9.48 4.68
N MET A 128 -1.57 -9.49 4.93
CA MET A 128 -2.29 -8.36 5.54
C MET A 128 -1.86 -8.12 6.98
N LEU A 129 -1.68 -9.18 7.77
CA LEU A 129 -1.20 -9.04 9.15
C LEU A 129 0.21 -8.45 9.20
N ALA A 130 1.11 -8.87 8.30
CA ALA A 130 2.42 -8.24 8.16
C ALA A 130 2.32 -6.74 7.79
N LYS A 131 1.34 -6.36 6.95
CA LYS A 131 1.08 -4.96 6.59
C LYS A 131 0.54 -4.15 7.77
N ILE A 132 -0.31 -4.74 8.60
CA ILE A 132 -0.80 -4.14 9.85
C ILE A 132 0.37 -3.92 10.81
N CYS A 133 1.21 -4.95 11.05
CA CYS A 133 2.41 -4.84 11.89
C CYS A 133 3.35 -3.71 11.41
N ARG A 134 3.50 -3.52 10.10
CA ARG A 134 4.27 -2.37 9.58
C ARG A 134 3.68 -1.03 10.01
N SER A 135 2.36 -0.89 10.01
CA SER A 135 1.72 0.36 10.45
C SER A 135 1.86 0.57 11.95
N GLU A 136 1.78 -0.50 12.74
CA GLU A 136 2.03 -0.45 14.19
C GLU A 136 3.48 -0.06 14.50
N LEU A 137 4.45 -0.57 13.72
CA LEU A 137 5.87 -0.26 13.89
C LEU A 137 6.17 1.24 13.91
N LEU A 138 5.39 2.04 13.19
CA LEU A 138 5.55 3.49 13.11
C LEU A 138 4.99 4.21 14.35
N GLN A 139 4.24 3.51 15.20
CA GLN A 139 3.59 4.06 16.41
C GLN A 139 4.28 3.62 17.71
N PHE A 140 5.18 2.63 17.66
CA PHE A 140 5.76 2.00 18.85
C PHE A 140 7.09 2.61 19.31
N THR A 141 7.37 2.38 20.61
CA THR A 141 8.68 2.64 21.21
C THR A 141 9.75 1.67 20.67
N LYS A 142 11.01 1.98 20.93
CA LYS A 142 12.15 1.19 20.41
C LYS A 142 12.16 -0.28 20.88
N GLU A 143 11.65 -0.58 22.06
CA GLU A 143 11.60 -1.95 22.63
C GLU A 143 10.60 -2.85 21.89
N ASP A 144 9.44 -2.30 21.51
CA ASP A 144 8.40 -3.05 20.80
C ASP A 144 8.74 -3.22 19.32
N SER A 145 9.60 -2.34 18.76
CA SER A 145 9.95 -2.33 17.34
C SER A 145 10.63 -3.62 16.87
N GLU A 146 11.50 -4.22 17.70
CA GLU A 146 12.20 -5.47 17.32
C GLU A 146 11.24 -6.65 17.25
N LYS A 147 10.31 -6.75 18.19
CA LYS A 147 9.26 -7.78 18.19
C LYS A 147 8.39 -7.63 16.93
N THR A 148 7.91 -6.44 16.67
CA THR A 148 7.04 -6.15 15.52
C THR A 148 7.75 -6.41 14.19
N LEU A 149 9.05 -6.08 14.08
CA LEU A 149 9.85 -6.42 12.90
C LEU A 149 9.96 -7.94 12.68
N ASN A 150 10.06 -8.72 13.74
CA ASN A 150 10.08 -10.17 13.65
C ASN A 150 8.70 -10.73 13.22
N GLU A 151 7.60 -10.18 13.73
CA GLU A 151 6.24 -10.52 13.29
C GLU A 151 6.04 -10.24 11.80
N ILE A 152 6.51 -9.07 11.29
CA ILE A 152 6.47 -8.75 9.85
C ILE A 152 7.16 -9.85 9.04
N LEU A 153 8.37 -10.27 9.46
CA LEU A 153 9.12 -11.29 8.74
C LEU A 153 8.45 -12.67 8.81
N GLU A 154 7.95 -13.06 9.98
CA GLU A 154 7.28 -14.35 10.18
C GLU A 154 6.06 -14.46 9.25
N HIS A 155 5.17 -13.48 9.32
CA HIS A 155 3.94 -13.47 8.53
C HIS A 155 4.21 -13.31 7.03
N SER A 156 5.17 -12.48 6.62
CA SER A 156 5.53 -12.37 5.21
C SER A 156 6.15 -13.65 4.64
N LYS A 157 6.97 -14.38 5.42
CA LYS A 157 7.49 -15.69 5.04
C LYS A 157 6.37 -16.72 4.92
N LYS A 158 5.47 -16.75 5.91
CA LYS A 158 4.33 -17.66 5.87
C LYS A 158 3.43 -17.41 4.67
N ALA A 159 3.15 -16.15 4.36
CA ALA A 159 2.40 -15.78 3.16
C ALA A 159 3.11 -16.23 1.87
N THR A 160 4.43 -16.10 1.79
CA THR A 160 5.23 -16.54 0.64
C THR A 160 5.28 -18.07 0.51
N GLU A 161 5.32 -18.81 1.62
CA GLU A 161 5.23 -20.29 1.61
C GLU A 161 3.89 -20.76 1.06
N LEU A 162 2.81 -20.09 1.43
CA LEU A 162 1.45 -20.43 1.00
C LEU A 162 1.17 -19.99 -0.44
N ASP A 163 1.68 -18.81 -0.85
CA ASP A 163 1.63 -18.31 -2.22
C ASP A 163 2.91 -17.55 -2.59
N PRO A 164 3.84 -18.21 -3.31
CA PRO A 164 5.09 -17.56 -3.77
C PRO A 164 4.89 -16.39 -4.74
N GLN A 165 3.68 -16.21 -5.26
CA GLN A 165 3.32 -15.14 -6.19
C GLN A 165 2.60 -13.97 -5.49
N ASN A 166 2.52 -13.96 -4.15
CA ASN A 166 1.89 -12.88 -3.40
C ASN A 166 2.79 -11.63 -3.37
N PRO A 167 2.41 -10.52 -4.05
CA PRO A 167 3.25 -9.32 -4.11
C PRO A 167 3.36 -8.60 -2.76
N VAL A 168 2.30 -8.66 -1.93
CA VAL A 168 2.29 -8.05 -0.60
C VAL A 168 3.26 -8.76 0.33
N ALA A 169 3.34 -10.09 0.27
CA ALA A 169 4.30 -10.88 1.04
C ALA A 169 5.75 -10.50 0.69
N ALA A 170 6.07 -10.36 -0.60
CA ALA A 170 7.38 -9.89 -1.05
C ALA A 170 7.68 -8.48 -0.54
N LEU A 171 6.72 -7.55 -0.61
CA LEU A 171 6.87 -6.19 -0.11
C LEU A 171 7.08 -6.14 1.41
N MET A 172 6.38 -6.96 2.19
CA MET A 172 6.54 -6.98 3.65
C MET A 172 7.90 -7.59 4.04
N THR A 173 8.40 -8.57 3.29
CA THR A 173 9.78 -9.05 3.45
C THR A 173 10.80 -7.95 3.13
N ALA A 174 10.61 -7.18 2.06
CA ALA A 174 11.42 -6.01 1.76
C ALA A 174 11.39 -4.97 2.89
N THR A 175 10.21 -4.74 3.45
CA THR A 175 10.00 -3.79 4.56
C THR A 175 10.79 -4.20 5.81
N HIS A 176 10.76 -5.47 6.19
CA HIS A 176 11.59 -5.98 7.28
C HIS A 176 13.08 -5.68 7.06
N TYR A 177 13.63 -6.04 5.90
CA TYR A 177 15.05 -5.80 5.59
C TYR A 177 15.38 -4.31 5.54
N PHE A 178 14.47 -3.48 5.07
CA PHE A 178 14.65 -2.02 5.04
C PHE A 178 14.85 -1.46 6.46
N PHE A 179 13.96 -1.79 7.40
CA PHE A 179 14.08 -1.34 8.78
C PHE A 179 15.27 -1.98 9.54
N LYS A 180 15.77 -3.12 9.07
CA LYS A 180 17.03 -3.71 9.55
C LYS A 180 18.27 -3.08 8.91
N GLY A 181 18.15 -2.08 8.05
CA GLY A 181 19.26 -1.45 7.35
C GLY A 181 19.89 -2.31 6.25
N ASN A 182 19.31 -3.46 5.92
CA ASN A 182 19.78 -4.31 4.82
C ASN A 182 19.14 -3.89 3.50
N PHE A 183 19.58 -2.75 2.98
CA PHE A 183 18.98 -2.14 1.78
C PHE A 183 19.16 -2.98 0.51
N SER A 184 20.19 -3.80 0.42
CA SER A 184 20.39 -4.74 -0.70
C SER A 184 19.27 -5.80 -0.74
N GLN A 185 18.92 -6.41 0.39
CA GLN A 185 17.81 -7.36 0.46
C GLN A 185 16.48 -6.65 0.30
N ALA A 186 16.31 -5.46 0.88
CA ALA A 186 15.11 -4.64 0.69
C ALA A 186 14.85 -4.36 -0.80
N ARG A 187 15.89 -3.95 -1.55
CA ARG A 187 15.82 -3.74 -3.00
C ARG A 187 15.38 -5.01 -3.72
N LYS A 188 16.04 -6.14 -3.48
CA LYS A 188 15.73 -7.44 -4.12
C LYS A 188 14.26 -7.85 -3.96
N PHE A 189 13.73 -7.76 -2.73
CA PHE A 189 12.36 -8.15 -2.46
C PHE A 189 11.33 -7.11 -2.95
N SER A 190 11.71 -5.83 -3.02
CA SER A 190 10.88 -4.80 -3.66
C SER A 190 10.79 -5.00 -5.16
N GLU A 191 11.91 -5.29 -5.84
CA GLU A 191 11.94 -5.67 -7.26
C GLU A 191 11.04 -6.86 -7.51
N LYS A 192 11.10 -7.88 -6.65
CA LYS A 192 10.20 -9.05 -6.73
C LYS A 192 8.73 -8.67 -6.59
N SER A 193 8.38 -7.77 -5.67
CA SER A 193 7.01 -7.28 -5.51
C SER A 193 6.51 -6.55 -6.76
N VAL A 194 7.35 -5.70 -7.37
CA VAL A 194 7.05 -5.00 -8.64
C VAL A 194 6.85 -6.00 -9.79
N GLU A 195 7.72 -7.02 -9.91
CA GLU A 195 7.55 -8.07 -10.92
C GLU A 195 6.21 -8.81 -10.78
N LEU A 196 5.83 -9.14 -9.54
CA LEU A 196 4.59 -9.86 -9.23
C LEU A 196 3.34 -9.00 -9.43
N ASN A 197 3.42 -7.70 -9.20
CA ASN A 197 2.34 -6.75 -9.45
C ASN A 197 2.87 -5.39 -9.91
N PRO A 198 2.99 -5.16 -11.23
CA PRO A 198 3.46 -3.89 -11.78
C PRO A 198 2.52 -2.70 -11.53
N SER A 199 1.33 -2.93 -10.99
CA SER A 199 0.37 -1.87 -10.62
C SER A 199 0.32 -1.62 -9.12
N TYR A 200 1.33 -2.05 -8.34
CA TYR A 200 1.36 -1.91 -6.89
C TYR A 200 2.23 -0.71 -6.46
N PRO A 201 1.63 0.46 -6.15
CA PRO A 201 2.38 1.70 -5.92
C PRO A 201 3.34 1.61 -4.74
N GLU A 202 2.95 0.96 -3.63
CA GLU A 202 3.82 0.80 -2.45
C GLU A 202 5.11 0.01 -2.74
N ALA A 203 5.10 -0.89 -3.73
CA ALA A 203 6.29 -1.65 -4.11
C ALA A 203 7.34 -0.76 -4.79
N TYR A 204 6.91 0.12 -5.69
CA TYR A 204 7.78 1.13 -6.31
C TYR A 204 8.36 2.09 -5.28
N MET A 205 7.54 2.54 -4.33
CA MET A 205 7.99 3.42 -3.26
C MET A 205 9.06 2.77 -2.39
N ARG A 206 8.86 1.51 -1.98
CA ARG A 206 9.86 0.78 -1.18
C ARG A 206 11.15 0.52 -1.96
N LEU A 207 11.03 0.22 -3.25
CA LEU A 207 12.20 0.06 -4.13
C LEU A 207 13.00 1.35 -4.21
N ALA A 208 12.33 2.49 -4.46
CA ALA A 208 12.96 3.80 -4.49
C ALA A 208 13.69 4.12 -3.18
N GLN A 209 13.03 3.90 -2.03
CA GLN A 209 13.63 4.12 -0.72
C GLN A 209 14.89 3.26 -0.50
N ALA A 210 14.87 1.99 -0.88
CA ALA A 210 16.05 1.13 -0.77
C ALA A 210 17.20 1.60 -1.68
N MET A 211 16.88 2.11 -2.88
CA MET A 211 17.88 2.64 -3.81
C MET A 211 18.46 3.98 -3.33
N ILE A 212 17.67 4.87 -2.74
CA ILE A 212 18.12 6.11 -2.12
C ILE A 212 19.20 5.80 -1.06
N HIS A 213 18.95 4.85 -0.17
CA HIS A 213 19.92 4.46 0.86
C HIS A 213 21.21 3.80 0.33
N THR A 214 21.22 3.40 -0.93
CA THR A 214 22.41 2.89 -1.61
C THR A 214 23.04 3.89 -2.58
N GLY A 215 22.55 5.14 -2.60
CA GLY A 215 23.08 6.24 -3.41
C GLY A 215 22.60 6.28 -4.87
N ASP A 216 21.66 5.43 -5.24
CA ASP A 216 21.11 5.39 -6.61
C ASP A 216 19.93 6.38 -6.76
N TYR A 217 20.20 7.67 -6.50
CA TYR A 217 19.19 8.74 -6.46
C TYR A 217 18.49 8.94 -7.80
N LYS A 218 19.25 8.93 -8.89
CA LYS A 218 18.74 9.22 -10.22
C LYS A 218 17.70 8.22 -10.71
N ASN A 219 17.93 6.93 -10.47
CA ASN A 219 16.97 5.90 -10.86
C ASN A 219 15.79 5.80 -9.89
N SER A 220 15.98 6.22 -8.61
CA SER A 220 14.89 6.23 -7.63
C SER A 220 13.83 7.27 -7.93
N GLU A 221 14.16 8.39 -8.56
CA GLU A 221 13.20 9.44 -8.91
C GLU A 221 12.08 8.93 -9.83
N GLU A 222 12.42 8.15 -10.85
CA GLU A 222 11.43 7.56 -11.76
C GLU A 222 10.48 6.60 -11.03
N LEU A 223 10.99 5.83 -10.06
CA LEU A 223 10.19 4.91 -9.27
C LEU A 223 9.21 5.64 -8.34
N VAL A 224 9.64 6.74 -7.71
CA VAL A 224 8.76 7.60 -6.90
C VAL A 224 7.66 8.17 -7.79
N ARG A 225 8.02 8.75 -8.95
CA ARG A 225 7.03 9.27 -9.91
C ARG A 225 6.04 8.19 -10.34
N LYS A 226 6.52 6.97 -10.62
CA LYS A 226 5.65 5.85 -10.99
C LYS A 226 4.69 5.46 -9.87
N SER A 227 5.14 5.44 -8.62
CA SER A 227 4.28 5.21 -7.45
C SER A 227 3.16 6.23 -7.34
N LEU A 228 3.47 7.52 -7.52
CA LEU A 228 2.49 8.62 -7.46
C LEU A 228 1.49 8.57 -8.63
N GLU A 229 1.95 8.20 -9.82
CA GLU A 229 1.08 8.03 -10.99
C GLU A 229 0.06 6.89 -10.82
N LEU A 230 0.48 5.80 -10.16
CA LEU A 230 -0.38 4.64 -9.93
C LEU A 230 -1.48 4.90 -8.89
N ASP A 231 -1.23 5.80 -7.95
CA ASP A 231 -2.20 6.15 -6.90
C ASP A 231 -2.15 7.66 -6.58
N PRO A 232 -2.74 8.50 -7.45
CA PRO A 232 -2.70 9.96 -7.28
C PRO A 232 -3.67 10.49 -6.22
N LEU A 233 -4.56 9.65 -5.71
CA LEU A 233 -5.58 10.03 -4.72
C LEU A 233 -5.31 9.47 -3.32
N ASP A 234 -4.11 8.93 -3.09
CA ASP A 234 -3.73 8.47 -1.75
C ASP A 234 -3.83 9.62 -0.74
N PRO A 235 -4.62 9.48 0.33
CA PRO A 235 -4.73 10.50 1.36
C PRO A 235 -3.41 10.77 2.10
N GLN A 236 -2.41 9.89 1.99
CA GLN A 236 -1.06 10.05 2.53
C GLN A 236 -0.04 10.46 1.44
N LEU A 237 -0.49 11.13 0.39
CA LEU A 237 0.36 11.54 -0.72
C LEU A 237 1.56 12.39 -0.27
N TRP A 238 1.39 13.22 0.77
CA TRP A 238 2.47 14.02 1.36
C TRP A 238 3.61 13.14 1.91
N ASP A 239 3.30 12.01 2.57
CA ASP A 239 4.32 11.07 3.08
C ASP A 239 5.10 10.41 1.93
N ARG A 240 4.46 10.21 0.78
CA ARG A 240 5.11 9.72 -0.43
C ARG A 240 6.03 10.72 -1.11
N LYS A 241 5.98 12.01 -0.73
CA LYS A 241 6.92 13.03 -1.19
C LYS A 241 8.25 13.00 -0.41
N VAL A 242 8.32 12.37 0.76
CA VAL A 242 9.56 12.24 1.57
C VAL A 242 10.76 11.72 0.76
N PRO A 243 10.64 10.67 -0.05
CA PRO A 243 11.75 10.20 -0.87
C PRO A 243 12.31 11.25 -1.83
N HIS A 244 11.49 12.15 -2.38
CA HIS A 244 11.98 13.23 -3.25
C HIS A 244 12.93 14.19 -2.50
N PHE A 245 12.63 14.50 -1.22
CA PHE A 245 13.55 15.29 -0.40
C PHE A 245 14.93 14.63 -0.32
N PHE A 246 15.00 13.35 -0.03
CA PHE A 246 16.28 12.62 0.04
C PHE A 246 16.98 12.49 -1.33
N ILE A 247 16.22 12.38 -2.42
CA ILE A 247 16.76 12.39 -3.78
C ILE A 247 17.40 13.75 -4.07
N TYR A 248 16.70 14.85 -3.84
CA TYR A 248 17.24 16.19 -4.06
C TYR A 248 18.47 16.47 -3.19
N MET A 249 18.42 16.09 -1.90
CA MET A 249 19.58 16.21 -1.00
C MET A 249 20.78 15.39 -1.51
N GLY A 250 20.54 14.16 -1.97
CA GLY A 250 21.60 13.27 -2.48
C GLY A 250 22.15 13.70 -3.83
N LEU A 251 21.40 14.45 -4.63
CA LEU A 251 21.82 15.07 -5.88
C LEU A 251 22.41 16.48 -5.69
N GLU A 252 22.51 16.96 -4.43
CA GLU A 252 22.93 18.31 -4.04
C GLU A 252 22.06 19.42 -4.63
N ASP A 253 20.80 19.07 -4.98
CA ASP A 253 19.79 20.00 -5.49
C ASP A 253 19.00 20.60 -4.32
N TYR A 254 19.70 21.36 -3.49
CA TYR A 254 19.17 21.91 -2.25
C TYR A 254 18.02 22.90 -2.47
N GLN A 255 17.99 23.55 -3.62
CA GLN A 255 16.91 24.50 -3.94
C GLN A 255 15.57 23.76 -4.13
N ASN A 256 15.54 22.71 -4.94
CA ASN A 256 14.34 21.89 -5.12
C ASN A 256 13.95 21.15 -3.84
N ALA A 257 14.91 20.71 -3.02
CA ALA A 257 14.64 20.14 -1.70
C ALA A 257 13.93 21.14 -0.79
N TYR A 258 14.35 22.40 -0.79
CA TYR A 258 13.75 23.46 0.00
C TYR A 258 12.32 23.80 -0.48
N GLU A 259 12.14 23.99 -1.78
CA GLU A 259 10.82 24.30 -2.38
C GLU A 259 9.79 23.19 -2.09
N LEU A 260 10.21 21.93 -2.18
CA LEU A 260 9.36 20.77 -1.83
C LEU A 260 8.90 20.82 -0.36
N VAL A 261 9.82 21.14 0.55
CA VAL A 261 9.49 21.20 1.98
C VAL A 261 8.56 22.37 2.29
N GLU A 262 8.77 23.55 1.68
CA GLU A 262 7.86 24.68 1.84
C GLU A 262 6.47 24.36 1.32
N GLU A 263 6.33 23.75 0.12
CA GLU A 263 5.04 23.28 -0.42
C GLU A 263 4.30 22.37 0.56
N ILE A 264 5.01 21.42 1.17
CA ILE A 264 4.39 20.48 2.12
C ILE A 264 3.97 21.19 3.42
N LEU A 265 4.79 22.14 3.90
CA LEU A 265 4.49 22.88 5.13
C LEU A 265 3.38 23.94 4.95
N GLU A 266 3.10 24.39 3.72
CA GLU A 266 1.92 25.20 3.41
C GLU A 266 0.63 24.38 3.66
N ASP A 267 0.61 23.11 3.24
CA ASP A 267 -0.54 22.23 3.42
C ASP A 267 -0.64 21.68 4.86
N ILE A 268 0.51 21.38 5.49
CA ILE A 268 0.59 20.73 6.82
C ILE A 268 1.62 21.47 7.70
N PRO A 269 1.28 22.66 8.25
CA PRO A 269 2.24 23.50 8.98
C PRO A 269 2.90 22.84 10.20
N ASN A 270 2.20 21.90 10.83
CA ASN A 270 2.67 21.20 12.03
C ASN A 270 3.34 19.83 11.77
N ALA A 271 3.68 19.53 10.52
CA ALA A 271 4.39 18.29 10.19
C ALA A 271 5.85 18.35 10.71
N GLY A 272 6.07 17.85 11.93
CA GLY A 272 7.34 17.97 12.66
C GLY A 272 8.56 17.53 11.86
N MET A 273 8.48 16.35 11.21
CA MET A 273 9.58 15.84 10.38
C MET A 273 10.01 16.83 9.27
N TYR A 274 9.05 17.45 8.59
CA TYR A 274 9.34 18.42 7.52
C TYR A 274 9.90 19.75 8.04
N ARG A 275 9.52 20.17 9.25
CA ARG A 275 10.16 21.32 9.91
C ARG A 275 11.65 21.04 10.16
N GLY A 276 12.01 19.81 10.57
CA GLY A 276 13.39 19.38 10.68
C GLY A 276 14.12 19.33 9.33
N PHE A 277 13.45 18.87 8.26
CA PHE A 277 13.99 18.88 6.89
C PHE A 277 14.24 20.31 6.40
N ARG A 278 13.33 21.25 6.67
CA ARG A 278 13.50 22.68 6.35
C ARG A 278 14.76 23.24 6.99
N ALA A 279 14.92 23.06 8.29
CA ALA A 279 16.11 23.51 9.00
C ALA A 279 17.41 22.92 8.41
N SER A 280 17.38 21.62 8.06
CA SER A 280 18.52 20.94 7.46
C SER A 280 18.91 21.54 6.10
N VAL A 281 17.96 21.68 5.17
CA VAL A 281 18.26 22.16 3.81
C VAL A 281 18.66 23.64 3.80
N MET A 282 18.11 24.47 4.70
CA MET A 282 18.53 25.86 4.86
C MET A 282 20.02 25.99 5.20
N GLY A 283 20.55 25.06 6.00
CA GLY A 283 21.99 25.00 6.31
C GLY A 283 22.86 24.79 5.07
N TYR A 284 22.40 24.02 4.08
CA TYR A 284 23.11 23.81 2.81
C TYR A 284 22.95 24.98 1.81
N LEU A 285 21.94 25.83 2.02
CA LEU A 285 21.68 27.04 1.19
C LEU A 285 22.34 28.31 1.72
N ASP A 286 23.34 28.20 2.63
CA ASP A 286 24.02 29.31 3.28
C ASP A 286 23.08 30.26 4.07
N LYS A 287 21.93 29.78 4.51
CA LYS A 287 20.95 30.48 5.33
C LYS A 287 21.11 30.14 6.83
N GLY A 288 22.33 30.21 7.34
CA GLY A 288 22.69 29.69 8.65
C GLY A 288 21.88 30.20 9.84
N ASP A 289 21.59 31.50 9.87
CA ASP A 289 20.80 32.13 10.94
C ASP A 289 19.32 31.67 10.86
N GLU A 290 18.75 31.59 9.64
CA GLU A 290 17.39 31.12 9.40
C GLU A 290 17.28 29.59 9.72
N ALA A 291 18.29 28.79 9.35
CA ALA A 291 18.36 27.37 9.67
C ALA A 291 18.36 27.13 11.19
N LYS A 292 19.13 27.95 11.93
CA LYS A 292 19.15 27.86 13.39
C LYS A 292 17.80 28.23 14.01
N ALA A 293 17.17 29.29 13.56
CA ALA A 293 15.85 29.69 14.04
C ALA A 293 14.79 28.60 13.72
N ALA A 294 14.86 27.99 12.52
CA ALA A 294 13.98 26.88 12.14
C ALA A 294 14.22 25.60 12.96
N LEU A 295 15.45 25.33 13.35
CA LEU A 295 15.78 24.20 14.24
C LEU A 295 15.28 24.45 15.66
N ASP A 296 15.45 25.67 16.19
CA ASP A 296 14.97 26.03 17.53
C ASP A 296 13.42 25.99 17.60
N ASP A 297 12.72 26.27 16.50
CA ASP A 297 11.26 26.12 16.38
C ASP A 297 10.80 24.66 16.25
N TYR A 298 11.68 23.79 15.77
CA TYR A 298 11.41 22.34 15.64
C TYR A 298 11.60 21.59 16.96
N LEU A 299 12.60 21.95 17.78
CA LEU A 299 12.94 21.30 19.06
C LEU A 299 12.02 21.72 20.19
#